data_898a637a7aec39db73c0973f50a2a95e
#
_entry.id   898a637a7aec39db73c0973f50a2a95e
#
_cell.length_a   1.000
_cell.length_b   1.000
_cell.length_c   1.000
_cell.angle_alpha   90.00
_cell.angle_beta   90.00
_cell.angle_gamma   90.00
#
_symmetry.space_group_name_H-M   'P 1'
#
loop_
_entity.id
_entity.type
_entity.pdbx_description
1 polymer ?
#
loop_
_entity_poly.entity_id
_entity_poly.type
_entity_poly.pdbx_seq_one_letter_code
_entity_poly.pdbx_strand_id
1 'polypeptide(L)'
;MSKANSSLDVLLFAGSFELRGTSAYTLRLAQYAAEYGIHTRVICPDASRVDPSMRQKLDILEYRNLKVPVLGQLVLRLVKQELLKKLPDLIHIQSRHVLPQGQWLARKIKRPFLLTVNDYLQSDERLRVDLNWCKGIITVSESVKKDLIARTGLPEEFVLVIPSGVDVPEYTNLAPVLSQDHQPVVGTAGPLEAIKGLPYFLGAASRVLAVNPKVQFLISGAGPEESNLRYLARDLEISGNVTFVPNLYDFSISLEAMDIFCLASLRQGLGTIMLEAMALAKPVIATGVGGIYSVIRDGETGLVVPPSNSEALASSILKLLEDPLKSRAMGEAARELVRREFRVETMVEKTVEQYKLALQVVSEPAIT
;
A
#
# COMPACT_ATOMS: atom_id res chain seq x y z
N MET A 1 -33.01 -12.92 -25.17
CA MET A 1 -33.26 -12.80 -23.73
C MET A 1 -31.97 -12.38 -23.07
N SER A 2 -31.86 -11.09 -22.73
CA SER A 2 -30.69 -10.49 -22.07
C SER A 2 -30.52 -11.13 -20.70
N LYS A 3 -29.39 -11.81 -20.45
CA LYS A 3 -28.97 -12.13 -19.08
C LYS A 3 -28.79 -10.78 -18.36
N ALA A 4 -29.71 -10.48 -17.44
CA ALA A 4 -29.52 -9.38 -16.51
C ALA A 4 -28.11 -9.53 -15.89
N ASN A 5 -27.31 -8.48 -16.01
CA ASN A 5 -26.00 -8.39 -15.38
C ASN A 5 -26.24 -8.41 -13.86
N SER A 6 -26.27 -9.60 -13.25
CA SER A 6 -26.36 -9.73 -11.80
C SER A 6 -25.05 -9.17 -11.24
N SER A 7 -25.15 -8.04 -10.54
CA SER A 7 -24.00 -7.47 -9.83
C SER A 7 -23.47 -8.51 -8.85
N LEU A 8 -22.18 -8.77 -8.92
CA LEU A 8 -21.49 -9.68 -8.01
C LEU A 8 -21.34 -9.05 -6.63
N ASP A 9 -21.72 -9.74 -5.56
CA ASP A 9 -21.60 -9.27 -4.17
C ASP A 9 -20.31 -9.83 -3.52
N VAL A 10 -19.34 -8.97 -3.25
CA VAL A 10 -18.04 -9.35 -2.69
C VAL A 10 -17.86 -8.77 -1.29
N LEU A 11 -17.57 -9.64 -0.33
CA LEU A 11 -17.21 -9.23 1.02
C LEU A 11 -15.70 -8.98 1.10
N LEU A 12 -15.30 -7.73 1.31
CA LEU A 12 -13.91 -7.38 1.63
C LEU A 12 -13.70 -7.53 3.13
N PHE A 13 -12.99 -8.57 3.53
CA PHE A 13 -12.70 -8.85 4.94
C PHE A 13 -11.35 -8.25 5.31
N ALA A 14 -11.36 -7.05 5.88
CA ALA A 14 -10.18 -6.23 6.13
C ALA A 14 -9.65 -6.37 7.56
N GLY A 15 -8.36 -6.03 7.75
CA GLY A 15 -7.79 -5.70 9.05
C GLY A 15 -8.27 -4.35 9.55
N SER A 16 -7.71 -3.88 10.67
CA SER A 16 -7.89 -2.48 11.09
C SER A 16 -7.32 -1.55 10.03
N PHE A 17 -8.02 -0.47 9.74
CA PHE A 17 -7.50 0.54 8.83
C PHE A 17 -6.42 1.36 9.53
N GLU A 18 -5.23 1.34 8.98
CA GLU A 18 -4.05 2.06 9.45
C GLU A 18 -3.47 2.86 8.27
N LEU A 19 -2.54 3.76 8.53
CA LEU A 19 -1.80 4.46 7.47
C LEU A 19 -0.80 3.52 6.78
N ARG A 20 -1.31 2.56 6.04
CA ARG A 20 -0.53 1.53 5.32
C ARG A 20 -1.10 1.29 3.92
N GLY A 21 -0.24 0.86 3.02
CA GLY A 21 -0.63 0.49 1.65
C GLY A 21 -1.76 -0.56 1.57
N THR A 22 -1.86 -1.47 2.56
CA THR A 22 -2.95 -2.45 2.67
C THR A 22 -4.32 -1.78 2.82
N SER A 23 -4.40 -0.73 3.64
CA SER A 23 -5.64 0.03 3.85
C SER A 23 -6.02 0.80 2.60
N ALA A 24 -5.07 1.49 1.97
CA ALA A 24 -5.28 2.19 0.70
C ALA A 24 -5.73 1.23 -0.41
N TYR A 25 -5.11 0.05 -0.54
CA TYR A 25 -5.52 -1.00 -1.47
C TYR A 25 -6.99 -1.38 -1.28
N THR A 26 -7.40 -1.68 -0.04
CA THR A 26 -8.77 -2.10 0.27
C THR A 26 -9.79 -1.01 -0.03
N LEU A 27 -9.50 0.24 0.35
CA LEU A 27 -10.40 1.38 0.14
C LEU A 27 -10.56 1.71 -1.34
N ARG A 28 -9.46 1.74 -2.10
CA ARG A 28 -9.50 1.92 -3.56
C ARG A 28 -10.28 0.81 -4.24
N LEU A 29 -10.04 -0.45 -3.87
CA LEU A 29 -10.80 -1.56 -4.41
C LEU A 29 -12.30 -1.42 -4.12
N ALA A 30 -12.69 -1.06 -2.90
CA ALA A 30 -14.08 -0.84 -2.53
C ALA A 30 -14.72 0.33 -3.31
N GLN A 31 -13.97 1.40 -3.53
CA GLN A 31 -14.45 2.60 -4.21
C GLN A 31 -14.69 2.36 -5.70
N TYR A 32 -13.74 1.71 -6.37
CA TYR A 32 -13.77 1.58 -7.84
C TYR A 32 -14.43 0.30 -8.35
N ALA A 33 -14.64 -0.71 -7.49
CA ALA A 33 -15.22 -2.00 -7.90
C ALA A 33 -16.65 -1.86 -8.48
N ALA A 34 -17.41 -0.85 -8.04
CA ALA A 34 -18.77 -0.60 -8.52
C ALA A 34 -18.82 -0.31 -10.03
N GLU A 35 -17.80 0.34 -10.58
CA GLU A 35 -17.67 0.63 -12.02
C GLU A 35 -17.57 -0.64 -12.87
N TYR A 36 -17.13 -1.74 -12.27
CA TYR A 36 -17.01 -3.06 -12.88
C TYR A 36 -18.17 -4.01 -12.54
N GLY A 37 -19.26 -3.49 -12.01
CA GLY A 37 -20.46 -4.27 -11.66
C GLY A 37 -20.31 -5.11 -10.40
N ILE A 38 -19.38 -4.75 -9.50
CA ILE A 38 -19.14 -5.42 -8.23
C ILE A 38 -19.73 -4.57 -7.09
N HIS A 39 -20.62 -5.14 -6.32
CA HIS A 39 -21.06 -4.56 -5.06
C HIS A 39 -20.14 -5.04 -3.93
N THR A 40 -19.50 -4.11 -3.22
CA THR A 40 -18.58 -4.42 -2.14
C THR A 40 -19.15 -4.05 -0.78
N ARG A 41 -19.00 -4.94 0.19
CA ARG A 41 -19.20 -4.68 1.62
C ARG A 41 -17.87 -4.90 2.34
N VAL A 42 -17.49 -3.96 3.19
CA VAL A 42 -16.22 -4.04 3.93
C VAL A 42 -16.50 -4.38 5.37
N ILE A 43 -15.89 -5.44 5.89
CA ILE A 43 -15.89 -5.77 7.32
C ILE A 43 -14.51 -5.55 7.88
N CYS A 44 -14.41 -4.80 8.98
CA CYS A 44 -13.14 -4.50 9.65
C CYS A 44 -13.31 -4.41 11.17
N PRO A 45 -12.22 -4.59 11.95
CA PRO A 45 -12.24 -4.39 13.41
C PRO A 45 -12.29 -2.91 13.81
N ASP A 46 -11.69 -2.03 12.99
CA ASP A 46 -11.57 -0.60 13.29
C ASP A 46 -11.48 0.19 11.97
N ALA A 47 -12.37 1.16 11.81
CA ALA A 47 -12.42 2.09 10.69
C ALA A 47 -12.20 3.56 11.14
N SER A 48 -11.68 3.80 12.33
CA SER A 48 -11.49 5.16 12.88
C SER A 48 -10.55 6.03 12.05
N ARG A 49 -9.65 5.40 11.28
CA ARG A 49 -8.68 6.06 10.38
C ARG A 49 -9.11 6.06 8.91
N VAL A 50 -10.37 5.79 8.63
CA VAL A 50 -10.95 6.01 7.28
C VAL A 50 -11.50 7.43 7.24
N ASP A 51 -11.17 8.16 6.19
CA ASP A 51 -11.69 9.51 5.99
C ASP A 51 -13.22 9.54 6.11
N PRO A 52 -13.81 10.48 6.87
CA PRO A 52 -15.26 10.52 7.11
C PRO A 52 -16.10 10.58 5.83
N SER A 53 -15.63 11.29 4.79
CA SER A 53 -16.34 11.40 3.51
C SER A 53 -16.34 10.07 2.76
N MET A 54 -15.22 9.35 2.80
CA MET A 54 -15.08 8.02 2.21
C MET A 54 -15.91 6.98 2.98
N ARG A 55 -15.92 7.08 4.32
CA ARG A 55 -16.72 6.19 5.17
C ARG A 55 -18.23 6.30 4.91
N GLN A 56 -18.71 7.47 4.52
CA GLN A 56 -20.11 7.67 4.14
C GLN A 56 -20.47 7.06 2.77
N LYS A 57 -19.49 6.95 1.87
CA LYS A 57 -19.71 6.45 0.50
C LYS A 57 -19.57 4.93 0.40
N LEU A 58 -18.81 4.31 1.32
CA LEU A 58 -18.53 2.88 1.31
C LEU A 58 -19.38 2.14 2.35
N ASP A 59 -19.84 0.93 2.01
CA ASP A 59 -20.55 0.04 2.94
C ASP A 59 -19.53 -0.61 3.90
N ILE A 60 -19.14 0.13 4.96
CA ILE A 60 -18.16 -0.31 5.96
C ILE A 60 -18.86 -0.69 7.27
N LEU A 61 -18.76 -1.96 7.61
CA LEU A 61 -19.28 -2.54 8.85
C LEU A 61 -18.13 -2.74 9.84
N GLU A 62 -18.11 -1.94 10.91
CA GLU A 62 -17.09 -2.02 11.95
C GLU A 62 -17.52 -2.98 13.06
N TYR A 63 -16.68 -4.00 13.29
CA TYR A 63 -16.88 -4.97 14.36
C TYR A 63 -15.70 -4.94 15.33
N ARG A 64 -15.79 -4.10 16.33
CA ARG A 64 -14.79 -4.02 17.41
C ARG A 64 -14.59 -5.39 18.07
N ASN A 65 -13.42 -5.62 18.62
CA ASN A 65 -13.03 -6.88 19.25
C ASN A 65 -12.99 -8.12 18.33
N LEU A 66 -13.11 -7.98 17.02
CA LEU A 66 -13.04 -9.10 16.07
C LEU A 66 -11.74 -9.93 16.21
N LYS A 67 -10.63 -9.28 16.62
CA LYS A 67 -9.33 -9.92 16.84
C LYS A 67 -9.09 -10.38 18.28
N VAL A 68 -9.96 -10.04 19.22
CA VAL A 68 -9.77 -10.38 20.63
C VAL A 68 -10.08 -11.86 20.86
N PRO A 69 -9.19 -12.63 21.50
CA PRO A 69 -9.47 -14.02 21.85
C PRO A 69 -10.81 -14.15 22.61
N VAL A 70 -11.58 -15.21 22.38
CA VAL A 70 -12.91 -15.49 22.94
C VAL A 70 -13.99 -14.50 22.44
N LEU A 71 -13.87 -13.20 22.69
CA LEU A 71 -14.84 -12.19 22.21
C LEU A 71 -14.94 -12.17 20.70
N GLY A 72 -13.83 -12.29 20.00
CA GLY A 72 -13.80 -12.35 18.53
C GLY A 72 -14.62 -13.53 17.96
N GLN A 73 -14.71 -14.65 18.67
CA GLN A 73 -15.55 -15.78 18.26
C GLN A 73 -17.05 -15.44 18.35
N LEU A 74 -17.47 -14.69 19.38
CA LEU A 74 -18.83 -14.21 19.49
C LEU A 74 -19.16 -13.19 18.39
N VAL A 75 -18.25 -12.25 18.16
CA VAL A 75 -18.36 -11.26 17.08
C VAL A 75 -18.47 -11.96 15.73
N LEU A 76 -17.63 -12.96 15.45
CA LEU A 76 -17.72 -13.74 14.19
C LEU A 76 -19.06 -14.46 14.01
N ARG A 77 -19.69 -14.92 15.11
CA ARG A 77 -21.05 -15.49 15.03
C ARG A 77 -22.09 -14.44 14.66
N LEU A 78 -21.97 -13.22 15.19
CA LEU A 78 -22.84 -12.09 14.81
C LEU A 78 -22.64 -11.71 13.35
N VAL A 79 -21.38 -11.56 12.91
CA VAL A 79 -21.03 -11.32 11.50
C VAL A 79 -21.67 -12.40 10.61
N LYS A 80 -21.52 -13.67 10.97
CA LYS A 80 -22.14 -14.78 10.23
C LYS A 80 -23.66 -14.62 10.13
N GLN A 81 -24.35 -14.31 11.24
CA GLN A 81 -25.80 -14.14 11.24
C GLN A 81 -26.23 -12.99 10.32
N GLU A 82 -25.48 -11.87 10.33
CA GLU A 82 -25.75 -10.75 9.45
C GLU A 82 -25.55 -11.13 7.97
N LEU A 83 -24.45 -11.82 7.65
CA LEU A 83 -24.18 -12.27 6.29
C LEU A 83 -25.18 -13.33 5.78
N LEU A 84 -25.81 -14.12 6.65
CA LEU A 84 -26.84 -15.06 6.25
C LEU A 84 -28.13 -14.39 5.75
N LYS A 85 -28.37 -13.12 6.09
CA LYS A 85 -29.49 -12.33 5.55
C LYS A 85 -29.27 -11.94 4.09
N LYS A 86 -28.02 -11.64 3.70
CA LYS A 86 -27.57 -11.36 2.34
C LYS A 86 -26.19 -11.96 2.15
N LEU A 87 -26.13 -13.17 1.59
CA LEU A 87 -24.88 -13.89 1.38
C LEU A 87 -24.04 -13.21 0.30
N PRO A 88 -22.73 -13.00 0.52
CA PRO A 88 -21.83 -12.62 -0.56
C PRO A 88 -21.59 -13.81 -1.49
N ASP A 89 -21.20 -13.53 -2.73
CA ASP A 89 -20.77 -14.57 -3.67
C ASP A 89 -19.37 -15.04 -3.37
N LEU A 90 -18.50 -14.12 -2.93
CA LEU A 90 -17.09 -14.33 -2.64
C LEU A 90 -16.68 -13.51 -1.40
N ILE A 91 -15.69 -14.04 -0.65
CA ILE A 91 -14.97 -13.28 0.36
C ILE A 91 -13.58 -12.94 -0.18
N HIS A 92 -13.15 -11.67 -0.10
CA HIS A 92 -11.77 -11.31 -0.34
C HIS A 92 -11.11 -10.85 0.96
N ILE A 93 -10.24 -11.70 1.50
CA ILE A 93 -9.50 -11.42 2.74
C ILE A 93 -8.34 -10.50 2.38
N GLN A 94 -8.40 -9.25 2.85
CA GLN A 94 -7.48 -8.16 2.50
C GLN A 94 -6.17 -8.15 3.29
N SER A 95 -6.08 -8.96 4.34
CA SER A 95 -4.91 -9.02 5.21
C SER A 95 -4.75 -10.41 5.81
N ARG A 96 -3.51 -10.94 5.77
CA ARG A 96 -3.17 -12.21 6.41
C ARG A 96 -3.41 -12.21 7.92
N HIS A 97 -3.39 -11.04 8.57
CA HIS A 97 -3.65 -10.92 10.02
C HIS A 97 -5.10 -11.24 10.43
N VAL A 98 -6.03 -11.24 9.48
CA VAL A 98 -7.42 -11.66 9.68
C VAL A 98 -7.78 -12.94 8.91
N LEU A 99 -6.77 -13.62 8.35
CA LEU A 99 -6.97 -14.86 7.62
C LEU A 99 -7.67 -15.95 8.45
N PRO A 100 -7.31 -16.22 9.73
CA PRO A 100 -7.99 -17.23 10.53
C PRO A 100 -9.49 -16.98 10.66
N GLN A 101 -9.88 -15.71 10.85
CA GLN A 101 -11.28 -15.30 10.98
C GLN A 101 -12.01 -15.38 9.64
N GLY A 102 -11.39 -14.85 8.57
CA GLY A 102 -11.97 -14.84 7.23
C GLY A 102 -12.20 -16.26 6.67
N GLN A 103 -11.24 -17.16 6.80
CA GLN A 103 -11.41 -18.54 6.34
C GLN A 103 -12.38 -19.36 7.20
N TRP A 104 -12.48 -19.07 8.53
CA TRP A 104 -13.52 -19.65 9.36
C TRP A 104 -14.92 -19.23 8.85
N LEU A 105 -15.07 -17.94 8.53
CA LEU A 105 -16.31 -17.39 8.00
C LEU A 105 -16.67 -18.02 6.65
N ALA A 106 -15.72 -18.09 5.72
CA ALA A 106 -15.86 -18.70 4.40
C ALA A 106 -16.41 -20.13 4.49
N ARG A 107 -15.81 -20.95 5.37
CA ARG A 107 -16.30 -22.32 5.65
C ARG A 107 -17.72 -22.35 6.19
N LYS A 108 -18.05 -21.43 7.12
CA LYS A 108 -19.35 -21.43 7.81
C LYS A 108 -20.51 -20.96 6.93
N ILE A 109 -20.25 -20.07 5.98
CA ILE A 109 -21.25 -19.60 5.03
C ILE A 109 -21.15 -20.30 3.66
N LYS A 110 -20.22 -21.24 3.52
CA LYS A 110 -19.97 -22.02 2.30
C LYS A 110 -19.72 -21.14 1.07
N ARG A 111 -18.77 -20.19 1.19
CA ARG A 111 -18.36 -19.30 0.11
C ARG A 111 -16.85 -19.39 -0.12
N PRO A 112 -16.40 -19.34 -1.39
CA PRO A 112 -14.98 -19.30 -1.71
C PRO A 112 -14.35 -18.01 -1.21
N PHE A 113 -13.03 -18.00 -1.06
CA PHE A 113 -12.31 -16.78 -0.75
C PHE A 113 -11.03 -16.62 -1.57
N LEU A 114 -10.61 -15.35 -1.74
CA LEU A 114 -9.28 -14.96 -2.14
C LEU A 114 -8.55 -14.32 -0.95
N LEU A 115 -7.22 -14.35 -0.97
CA LEU A 115 -6.39 -13.71 0.04
C LEU A 115 -5.43 -12.71 -0.63
N THR A 116 -5.32 -11.48 -0.12
CA THR A 116 -4.24 -10.57 -0.50
C THR A 116 -3.12 -10.58 0.54
N VAL A 117 -1.88 -10.72 0.07
CA VAL A 117 -0.64 -10.63 0.86
C VAL A 117 0.17 -9.45 0.37
N ASN A 118 0.18 -8.36 1.15
CA ASN A 118 0.76 -7.07 0.76
C ASN A 118 2.23 -6.90 1.16
N ASP A 119 2.77 -7.80 1.98
CA ASP A 119 4.14 -7.70 2.47
C ASP A 119 4.69 -9.09 2.79
N TYR A 120 5.99 -9.17 2.98
CA TYR A 120 6.70 -10.39 3.35
C TYR A 120 6.17 -11.01 4.64
N LEU A 121 6.27 -12.34 4.74
CA LEU A 121 6.01 -13.03 6.00
C LEU A 121 7.10 -12.68 7.02
N GLN A 122 6.74 -12.57 8.28
CA GLN A 122 7.72 -12.41 9.36
C GLN A 122 8.48 -13.74 9.59
N SER A 123 9.66 -13.68 10.20
CA SER A 123 10.56 -14.85 10.33
C SER A 123 9.91 -16.06 10.98
N ASP A 124 9.06 -15.85 11.96
CA ASP A 124 8.32 -16.86 12.73
C ASP A 124 6.88 -17.10 12.25
N GLU A 125 6.43 -16.31 11.25
CA GLU A 125 5.06 -16.38 10.76
C GLU A 125 4.84 -17.61 9.87
N ARG A 126 3.79 -18.37 10.19
CA ARG A 126 3.32 -19.50 9.38
C ARG A 126 1.96 -19.19 8.79
N LEU A 127 1.89 -19.05 7.49
CA LEU A 127 0.63 -18.87 6.79
C LEU A 127 -0.02 -20.22 6.51
N ARG A 128 -1.16 -20.50 7.15
CA ARG A 128 -1.96 -21.72 6.92
C ARG A 128 -3.24 -21.35 6.18
N VAL A 129 -3.32 -21.74 4.93
CA VAL A 129 -4.44 -21.44 4.04
C VAL A 129 -5.28 -22.72 3.83
N ASP A 130 -6.60 -22.58 3.97
CA ASP A 130 -7.56 -23.66 3.68
C ASP A 130 -7.82 -23.71 2.17
N LEU A 131 -7.07 -24.57 1.46
CA LEU A 131 -7.12 -24.69 -0.01
C LEU A 131 -8.46 -25.21 -0.54
N ASN A 132 -9.31 -25.80 0.29
CA ASN A 132 -10.65 -26.21 -0.16
C ASN A 132 -11.54 -24.99 -0.49
N TRP A 133 -11.32 -23.90 0.23
CA TRP A 133 -12.11 -22.66 0.10
C TRP A 133 -11.34 -21.51 -0.52
N CYS A 134 -10.02 -21.47 -0.38
CA CYS A 134 -9.16 -20.49 -1.05
C CYS A 134 -9.05 -20.80 -2.54
N LYS A 135 -9.35 -19.82 -3.40
CA LYS A 135 -9.29 -19.98 -4.86
C LYS A 135 -8.10 -19.26 -5.50
N GLY A 136 -7.29 -18.58 -4.70
CA GLY A 136 -6.06 -17.94 -5.13
C GLY A 136 -5.55 -16.93 -4.11
N ILE A 137 -4.29 -16.60 -4.24
CA ILE A 137 -3.62 -15.58 -3.42
C ILE A 137 -3.09 -14.49 -4.34
N ILE A 138 -3.40 -13.24 -3.99
CA ILE A 138 -2.90 -12.06 -4.68
C ILE A 138 -1.73 -11.49 -3.87
N THR A 139 -0.61 -11.24 -4.52
CA THR A 139 0.54 -10.53 -3.94
C THR A 139 0.79 -9.23 -4.70
N VAL A 140 1.39 -8.25 -4.03
CA VAL A 140 1.59 -6.91 -4.61
C VAL A 140 2.85 -6.79 -5.46
N SER A 141 3.74 -7.78 -5.42
CA SER A 141 4.98 -7.79 -6.21
C SER A 141 5.52 -9.21 -6.38
N GLU A 142 6.37 -9.40 -7.39
CA GLU A 142 7.08 -10.67 -7.63
C GLU A 142 7.96 -11.08 -6.46
N SER A 143 8.56 -10.12 -5.75
CA SER A 143 9.40 -10.40 -4.60
C SER A 143 8.61 -10.94 -3.40
N VAL A 144 7.38 -10.43 -3.17
CA VAL A 144 6.46 -10.97 -2.15
C VAL A 144 5.94 -12.33 -2.58
N LYS A 145 5.62 -12.55 -3.87
CA LYS A 145 5.23 -13.85 -4.42
C LYS A 145 6.31 -14.90 -4.17
N LYS A 146 7.55 -14.61 -4.53
CA LYS A 146 8.68 -15.51 -4.34
C LYS A 146 8.91 -15.88 -2.86
N ASP A 147 8.88 -14.89 -1.97
CA ASP A 147 9.00 -15.12 -0.51
C ASP A 147 7.87 -16.03 -0.01
N LEU A 148 6.63 -15.73 -0.42
CA LEU A 148 5.46 -16.49 -0.02
C LEU A 148 5.57 -17.97 -0.46
N ILE A 149 5.87 -18.21 -1.73
CA ILE A 149 6.01 -19.58 -2.28
C ILE A 149 7.15 -20.34 -1.59
N ALA A 150 8.31 -19.70 -1.44
CA ALA A 150 9.47 -20.30 -0.78
C ALA A 150 9.18 -20.75 0.67
N ARG A 151 8.32 -20.00 1.38
CA ARG A 151 8.01 -20.26 2.79
C ARG A 151 6.79 -21.13 3.04
N THR A 152 5.89 -21.23 2.06
CA THR A 152 4.64 -21.99 2.21
C THR A 152 4.57 -23.25 1.39
N GLY A 153 5.38 -23.37 0.33
CA GLY A 153 5.32 -24.46 -0.63
C GLY A 153 4.06 -24.44 -1.52
N LEU A 154 3.35 -23.33 -1.57
CA LEU A 154 2.17 -23.17 -2.45
C LEU A 154 2.57 -23.26 -3.93
N PRO A 155 1.72 -23.84 -4.79
CA PRO A 155 1.95 -23.87 -6.23
C PRO A 155 2.05 -22.45 -6.81
N GLU A 156 2.95 -22.28 -7.78
CA GLU A 156 3.20 -20.94 -8.36
C GLU A 156 1.97 -20.34 -9.04
N GLU A 157 1.19 -21.17 -9.72
CA GLU A 157 -0.05 -20.80 -10.40
C GLU A 157 -1.17 -20.36 -9.44
N PHE A 158 -1.05 -20.72 -8.16
CA PHE A 158 -2.01 -20.35 -7.12
C PHE A 158 -1.76 -18.94 -6.56
N VAL A 159 -0.58 -18.36 -6.84
CA VAL A 159 -0.16 -17.07 -6.34
C VAL A 159 0.03 -16.08 -7.51
N LEU A 160 -0.81 -15.08 -7.56
CA LEU A 160 -0.85 -14.06 -8.62
C LEU A 160 -0.23 -12.77 -8.15
N VAL A 161 0.35 -12.00 -9.08
CA VAL A 161 0.84 -10.66 -8.79
C VAL A 161 -0.13 -9.63 -9.37
N ILE A 162 -0.76 -8.86 -8.48
CA ILE A 162 -1.56 -7.68 -8.82
C ILE A 162 -1.02 -6.54 -7.97
N PRO A 163 -0.17 -5.66 -8.53
CA PRO A 163 0.37 -4.52 -7.81
C PRO A 163 -0.74 -3.59 -7.30
N SER A 164 -0.48 -2.93 -6.17
CA SER A 164 -1.36 -1.87 -5.70
C SER A 164 -1.44 -0.75 -6.72
N GLY A 165 -2.65 -0.35 -7.08
CA GLY A 165 -2.89 0.81 -7.92
C GLY A 165 -2.98 2.10 -7.12
N VAL A 166 -2.68 3.21 -7.79
CA VAL A 166 -2.81 4.57 -7.24
C VAL A 166 -3.61 5.45 -8.18
N ASP A 167 -4.23 6.47 -7.62
CA ASP A 167 -4.88 7.52 -8.39
C ASP A 167 -3.82 8.39 -9.06
N VAL A 168 -3.98 8.70 -10.34
CA VAL A 168 -3.10 9.60 -11.07
C VAL A 168 -3.88 10.89 -11.35
N PRO A 169 -3.62 11.97 -10.58
CA PRO A 169 -4.38 13.21 -10.75
C PRO A 169 -4.14 13.83 -12.12
N GLU A 170 -5.16 14.53 -12.65
CA GLU A 170 -5.02 15.32 -13.86
C GLU A 170 -4.13 16.55 -13.61
N TYR A 171 -3.43 16.99 -14.65
CA TYR A 171 -2.30 17.93 -14.60
C TYR A 171 -2.57 19.35 -14.13
N THR A 172 -3.79 19.74 -13.85
CA THR A 172 -4.19 21.11 -13.92
C THR A 172 -3.56 22.09 -12.90
N ASN A 173 -2.92 21.61 -11.80
CA ASN A 173 -2.42 22.53 -10.76
C ASN A 173 -1.16 22.08 -9.99
N LEU A 174 -0.35 21.17 -10.49
CA LEU A 174 0.88 20.79 -9.78
C LEU A 174 1.96 21.86 -9.97
N ALA A 175 2.44 22.45 -8.87
CA ALA A 175 3.60 23.33 -8.94
C ALA A 175 4.83 22.56 -9.44
N PRO A 176 5.65 23.17 -10.34
CA PRO A 176 6.86 22.52 -10.81
C PRO A 176 7.81 22.21 -9.65
N VAL A 177 8.29 20.98 -9.55
CA VAL A 177 9.29 20.62 -8.53
C VAL A 177 10.58 21.42 -8.72
N LEU A 178 11.26 21.75 -7.64
CA LEU A 178 12.52 22.50 -7.64
C LEU A 178 12.40 23.83 -8.40
N SER A 179 11.28 24.56 -8.24
CA SER A 179 11.14 25.89 -8.80
C SER A 179 12.04 26.88 -8.05
N GLN A 180 12.41 28.00 -8.71
CA GLN A 180 13.28 29.01 -8.09
C GLN A 180 12.55 29.85 -7.03
N ASP A 181 11.22 29.74 -6.95
CA ASP A 181 10.38 30.59 -6.12
C ASP A 181 10.24 30.08 -4.67
N HIS A 182 10.74 28.88 -4.36
CA HIS A 182 10.70 28.32 -3.01
C HIS A 182 11.97 27.55 -2.63
N GLN A 183 12.14 27.29 -1.34
CA GLN A 183 13.22 26.45 -0.84
C GLN A 183 12.94 24.98 -1.17
N PRO A 184 13.93 24.22 -1.65
CA PRO A 184 13.74 22.80 -1.97
C PRO A 184 13.29 22.00 -0.75
N VAL A 185 12.27 21.17 -0.93
CA VAL A 185 11.72 20.27 0.09
C VAL A 185 11.99 18.82 -0.29
N VAL A 186 12.80 18.15 0.50
CA VAL A 186 13.06 16.70 0.37
C VAL A 186 12.27 15.97 1.43
N GLY A 187 11.40 15.03 1.03
CA GLY A 187 10.50 14.44 2.00
C GLY A 187 10.38 12.93 1.93
N THR A 188 9.78 12.38 2.98
CA THR A 188 9.36 11.00 3.10
C THR A 188 7.99 10.92 3.77
N ALA A 189 7.22 9.89 3.47
CA ALA A 189 5.90 9.71 4.06
C ALA A 189 5.61 8.24 4.36
N GLY A 190 4.83 7.99 5.42
CA GLY A 190 4.41 6.65 5.82
C GLY A 190 4.50 6.39 7.32
N PRO A 191 4.26 5.14 7.77
CA PRO A 191 4.39 4.78 9.18
C PRO A 191 5.81 5.01 9.69
N LEU A 192 5.95 5.65 10.86
CA LEU A 192 7.25 5.88 11.50
C LEU A 192 7.66 4.63 12.28
N GLU A 193 8.12 3.63 11.56
CA GLU A 193 8.54 2.30 12.06
C GLU A 193 10.02 2.07 11.72
N ALA A 194 10.71 1.27 12.54
CA ALA A 194 12.14 0.96 12.36
C ALA A 194 12.48 0.43 10.96
N ILE A 195 11.58 -0.41 10.40
CA ILE A 195 11.76 -1.00 9.06
C ILE A 195 11.75 0.04 7.92
N LYS A 196 11.29 1.27 8.18
CA LYS A 196 11.27 2.36 7.19
C LYS A 196 12.60 3.08 7.04
N GLY A 197 13.60 2.75 7.85
CA GLY A 197 14.97 3.23 7.71
C GLY A 197 15.12 4.75 7.84
N LEU A 198 14.20 5.43 8.52
CA LEU A 198 14.20 6.89 8.68
C LEU A 198 15.46 7.47 9.37
N PRO A 199 16.17 6.74 10.25
CA PRO A 199 17.48 7.20 10.73
C PRO A 199 18.50 7.43 9.60
N TYR A 200 18.46 6.62 8.55
CA TYR A 200 19.35 6.81 7.37
C TYR A 200 18.92 8.03 6.54
N PHE A 201 17.64 8.31 6.48
CA PHE A 201 17.13 9.55 5.85
C PHE A 201 17.59 10.80 6.62
N LEU A 202 17.52 10.81 7.96
CA LEU A 202 18.04 11.91 8.78
C LEU A 202 19.57 12.04 8.67
N GLY A 203 20.29 10.93 8.64
CA GLY A 203 21.73 10.94 8.38
C GLY A 203 22.09 11.51 6.99
N ALA A 204 21.25 11.25 5.98
CA ALA A 204 21.41 11.86 4.66
C ALA A 204 21.05 13.35 4.69
N ALA A 205 20.01 13.74 5.42
CA ALA A 205 19.62 15.14 5.60
C ALA A 205 20.77 15.98 6.20
N SER A 206 21.44 15.49 7.24
CA SER A 206 22.59 16.16 7.85
C SER A 206 23.70 16.38 6.83
N ARG A 207 24.02 15.38 5.99
CA ARG A 207 25.04 15.50 4.95
C ARG A 207 24.66 16.50 3.85
N VAL A 208 23.41 16.51 3.43
CA VAL A 208 22.88 17.45 2.43
C VAL A 208 22.95 18.88 2.98
N LEU A 209 22.56 19.11 4.24
CA LEU A 209 22.57 20.43 4.87
C LEU A 209 23.98 20.99 5.05
N ALA A 210 24.99 20.14 5.23
CA ALA A 210 26.39 20.56 5.25
C ALA A 210 26.85 21.16 3.89
N VAL A 211 26.20 20.81 2.77
CA VAL A 211 26.48 21.32 1.42
C VAL A 211 25.49 22.43 1.02
N ASN A 212 24.22 22.24 1.30
CA ASN A 212 23.14 23.18 0.95
C ASN A 212 22.21 23.41 2.16
N PRO A 213 22.51 24.42 3.00
CA PRO A 213 21.75 24.68 4.23
C PRO A 213 20.30 25.22 3.99
N LYS A 214 19.92 25.52 2.74
CA LYS A 214 18.58 26.02 2.40
C LYS A 214 17.55 24.91 2.24
N VAL A 215 17.97 23.65 2.10
CA VAL A 215 17.06 22.52 1.90
C VAL A 215 16.21 22.30 3.16
N GLN A 216 14.93 22.05 2.97
CA GLN A 216 14.02 21.65 4.03
C GLN A 216 13.72 20.15 3.91
N PHE A 217 13.57 19.48 5.05
CA PHE A 217 13.24 18.08 5.12
C PHE A 217 11.87 17.87 5.74
N LEU A 218 11.03 17.05 5.12
CA LEU A 218 9.66 16.78 5.55
C LEU A 218 9.46 15.30 5.86
N ILE A 219 9.09 14.98 7.09
CA ILE A 219 8.72 13.62 7.49
C ILE A 219 7.24 13.61 7.82
N SER A 220 6.43 12.99 6.95
CA SER A 220 4.98 12.92 7.12
C SER A 220 4.57 11.54 7.58
N GLY A 221 3.90 11.45 8.72
CA GLY A 221 3.42 10.19 9.28
C GLY A 221 3.38 10.17 10.79
N ALA A 222 3.00 9.01 11.32
CA ALA A 222 2.97 8.72 12.76
C ALA A 222 3.46 7.30 13.02
N GLY A 223 4.02 7.04 14.18
CA GLY A 223 4.49 5.71 14.56
C GLY A 223 5.37 5.70 15.80
N PRO A 224 5.75 4.50 16.27
CA PRO A 224 6.50 4.34 17.51
C PRO A 224 7.90 4.99 17.48
N GLU A 225 8.49 5.18 16.30
CA GLU A 225 9.82 5.77 16.17
C GLU A 225 9.84 7.30 16.19
N GLU A 226 8.70 7.99 16.24
CA GLU A 226 8.66 9.45 16.14
C GLU A 226 9.56 10.16 17.17
N SER A 227 9.47 9.77 18.44
CA SER A 227 10.31 10.35 19.49
C SER A 227 11.80 10.14 19.24
N ASN A 228 12.20 8.92 18.85
CA ASN A 228 13.58 8.59 18.55
C ASN A 228 14.11 9.40 17.36
N LEU A 229 13.30 9.60 16.33
CA LEU A 229 13.66 10.39 15.14
C LEU A 229 13.82 11.89 15.48
N ARG A 230 12.95 12.42 16.34
CA ARG A 230 13.09 13.81 16.82
C ARG A 230 14.34 14.00 17.68
N TYR A 231 14.71 13.01 18.50
CA TYR A 231 15.98 13.03 19.24
C TYR A 231 17.16 12.99 18.28
N LEU A 232 17.15 12.08 17.30
CA LEU A 232 18.24 11.99 16.31
C LEU A 232 18.41 13.27 15.50
N ALA A 233 17.31 13.94 15.11
CA ALA A 233 17.40 15.21 14.40
C ALA A 233 18.05 16.32 15.25
N ARG A 234 17.87 16.29 16.59
CA ARG A 234 18.56 17.20 17.52
C ARG A 234 20.04 16.86 17.66
N ASP A 235 20.37 15.57 17.83
CA ASP A 235 21.75 15.13 17.96
C ASP A 235 22.59 15.42 16.70
N LEU A 236 21.93 15.41 15.52
CA LEU A 236 22.52 15.78 14.24
C LEU A 236 22.50 17.32 14.00
N GLU A 237 21.99 18.11 14.93
CA GLU A 237 21.89 19.59 14.84
C GLU A 237 21.09 20.10 13.62
N ILE A 238 20.13 19.30 13.12
CA ILE A 238 19.31 19.63 11.93
C ILE A 238 17.84 19.93 12.23
N SER A 239 17.44 20.04 13.50
CA SER A 239 16.04 20.24 13.89
C SER A 239 15.39 21.47 13.27
N GLY A 240 16.17 22.51 12.95
CA GLY A 240 15.68 23.74 12.30
C GLY A 240 15.27 23.54 10.83
N ASN A 241 15.74 22.46 10.20
CA ASN A 241 15.44 22.13 8.80
C ASN A 241 14.57 20.89 8.64
N VAL A 242 14.15 20.21 9.73
CA VAL A 242 13.33 19.00 9.67
C VAL A 242 11.96 19.27 10.27
N THR A 243 10.94 19.16 9.45
CA THR A 243 9.54 19.26 9.86
C THR A 243 8.89 17.86 9.94
N PHE A 244 8.29 17.57 11.09
CA PHE A 244 7.47 16.37 11.28
C PHE A 244 5.99 16.75 11.20
N VAL A 245 5.28 16.18 10.24
CA VAL A 245 3.85 16.37 10.04
C VAL A 245 3.13 15.08 10.46
N PRO A 246 2.39 15.10 11.58
CA PRO A 246 1.56 13.96 11.95
C PRO A 246 0.43 13.83 10.93
N ASN A 247 0.39 12.71 10.23
CA ASN A 247 -0.67 12.42 9.27
C ASN A 247 -1.45 11.19 9.69
N LEU A 248 -2.77 11.31 9.70
CA LEU A 248 -3.68 10.27 10.21
C LEU A 248 -4.53 9.62 9.11
N TYR A 249 -4.70 10.26 7.94
CA TYR A 249 -5.65 9.81 6.93
C TYR A 249 -5.03 9.61 5.55
N ASP A 250 -4.37 10.64 5.01
CA ASP A 250 -3.78 10.57 3.68
C ASP A 250 -2.50 11.41 3.59
N PHE A 251 -1.67 11.17 2.60
CA PHE A 251 -0.39 11.85 2.43
C PHE A 251 -0.37 12.84 1.26
N SER A 252 -1.47 13.05 0.56
CA SER A 252 -1.53 13.84 -0.68
C SER A 252 -0.95 15.24 -0.49
N ILE A 253 -1.42 16.00 0.51
CA ILE A 253 -0.94 17.35 0.82
C ILE A 253 0.56 17.36 1.13
N SER A 254 1.03 16.36 1.91
CA SER A 254 2.46 16.27 2.24
C SER A 254 3.31 15.93 1.02
N LEU A 255 2.83 15.04 0.14
CA LEU A 255 3.51 14.69 -1.10
C LEU A 255 3.55 15.86 -2.08
N GLU A 256 2.46 16.63 -2.18
CA GLU A 256 2.43 17.84 -3.01
C GLU A 256 3.46 18.86 -2.58
N ALA A 257 3.66 19.03 -1.26
CA ALA A 257 4.63 19.95 -0.68
C ALA A 257 6.10 19.52 -0.88
N MET A 258 6.36 18.30 -1.30
CA MET A 258 7.72 17.79 -1.55
C MET A 258 8.16 18.08 -2.99
N ASP A 259 9.45 18.39 -3.18
CA ASP A 259 10.10 18.41 -4.49
C ASP A 259 10.73 17.08 -4.83
N ILE A 260 11.34 16.42 -3.85
CA ILE A 260 11.96 15.10 -3.99
C ILE A 260 11.38 14.17 -2.93
N PHE A 261 10.97 12.98 -3.34
CA PHE A 261 10.49 11.95 -2.41
C PHE A 261 11.57 10.89 -2.17
N CYS A 262 11.80 10.55 -0.90
CA CYS A 262 12.75 9.51 -0.50
C CYS A 262 12.05 8.35 0.20
N LEU A 263 12.32 7.11 -0.24
CA LEU A 263 11.89 5.88 0.41
C LEU A 263 13.11 5.11 0.92
N ALA A 264 13.49 5.34 2.18
CA ALA A 264 14.70 4.76 2.80
C ALA A 264 14.48 3.38 3.42
N SER A 265 13.44 2.66 3.06
CA SER A 265 13.00 1.41 3.69
C SER A 265 14.08 0.34 3.70
N LEU A 266 14.17 -0.42 4.79
CA LEU A 266 15.05 -1.61 4.91
C LEU A 266 14.39 -2.86 4.30
N ARG A 267 13.08 -2.86 4.20
CA ARG A 267 12.26 -3.91 3.58
C ARG A 267 10.96 -3.32 3.06
N GLN A 268 10.57 -3.67 1.86
CA GLN A 268 9.37 -3.09 1.21
C GLN A 268 8.71 -4.09 0.26
N GLY A 269 7.42 -4.33 0.42
CA GLY A 269 6.65 -5.20 -0.50
C GLY A 269 6.51 -4.59 -1.89
N LEU A 270 5.97 -3.37 -2.00
CA LEU A 270 5.83 -2.64 -3.26
C LEU A 270 6.23 -1.15 -3.13
N GLY A 271 5.75 -0.45 -2.10
CA GLY A 271 6.00 0.98 -1.93
C GLY A 271 4.85 1.85 -2.48
N THR A 272 3.63 1.59 -2.08
CA THR A 272 2.44 2.32 -2.56
C THR A 272 2.57 3.83 -2.42
N ILE A 273 3.11 4.32 -1.31
CA ILE A 273 3.34 5.76 -1.11
C ILE A 273 4.35 6.35 -2.11
N MET A 274 5.32 5.56 -2.56
CA MET A 274 6.25 5.95 -3.62
C MET A 274 5.53 6.05 -4.96
N LEU A 275 4.61 5.13 -5.26
CA LEU A 275 3.76 5.22 -6.45
C LEU A 275 2.90 6.48 -6.43
N GLU A 276 2.39 6.89 -5.27
CA GLU A 276 1.65 8.14 -5.09
C GLU A 276 2.53 9.36 -5.36
N ALA A 277 3.78 9.38 -4.87
CA ALA A 277 4.74 10.43 -5.19
C ALA A 277 5.07 10.48 -6.69
N MET A 278 5.29 9.32 -7.32
CA MET A 278 5.52 9.20 -8.78
C MET A 278 4.29 9.69 -9.57
N ALA A 279 3.07 9.40 -9.12
CA ALA A 279 1.83 9.89 -9.75
C ALA A 279 1.73 11.42 -9.73
N LEU A 280 2.37 12.08 -8.77
CA LEU A 280 2.50 13.53 -8.65
C LEU A 280 3.74 14.07 -9.40
N ALA A 281 4.35 13.30 -10.28
CA ALA A 281 5.58 13.64 -11.01
C ALA A 281 6.76 14.06 -10.09
N LYS A 282 6.81 13.56 -8.85
CA LYS A 282 7.96 13.81 -7.98
C LYS A 282 9.12 12.89 -8.37
N PRO A 283 10.35 13.42 -8.55
CA PRO A 283 11.53 12.58 -8.64
C PRO A 283 11.69 11.77 -7.34
N VAL A 284 11.96 10.48 -7.48
CA VAL A 284 11.98 9.53 -6.37
C VAL A 284 13.37 8.94 -6.19
N ILE A 285 13.82 8.85 -4.92
CA ILE A 285 14.99 8.08 -4.52
C ILE A 285 14.51 6.96 -3.60
N ALA A 286 14.82 5.71 -3.91
CA ALA A 286 14.42 4.58 -3.07
C ALA A 286 15.58 3.63 -2.81
N THR A 287 15.57 2.99 -1.64
CA THR A 287 16.47 1.89 -1.35
C THR A 287 16.10 0.67 -2.18
N GLY A 288 17.12 0.01 -2.76
CA GLY A 288 16.96 -1.19 -3.59
C GLY A 288 16.60 -2.42 -2.76
N VAL A 289 15.35 -2.51 -2.31
CA VAL A 289 14.84 -3.63 -1.51
C VAL A 289 13.49 -4.11 -2.05
N GLY A 290 13.33 -5.41 -2.11
CA GLY A 290 12.05 -6.06 -2.41
C GLY A 290 11.40 -5.62 -3.73
N GLY A 291 10.16 -5.16 -3.66
CA GLY A 291 9.36 -4.78 -4.83
C GLY A 291 9.80 -3.48 -5.52
N ILE A 292 10.76 -2.73 -4.97
CA ILE A 292 11.25 -1.47 -5.57
C ILE A 292 11.80 -1.71 -6.97
N TYR A 293 12.55 -2.80 -7.17
CA TYR A 293 13.11 -3.17 -8.48
C TYR A 293 12.07 -3.49 -9.56
N SER A 294 10.82 -3.76 -9.17
CA SER A 294 9.72 -3.94 -10.13
C SER A 294 9.04 -2.63 -10.53
N VAL A 295 9.39 -1.52 -9.87
CA VAL A 295 8.78 -0.21 -10.09
C VAL A 295 9.77 0.79 -10.66
N ILE A 296 10.94 0.97 -10.02
CA ILE A 296 11.91 1.99 -10.43
C ILE A 296 12.86 1.43 -11.51
N ARG A 297 12.99 2.18 -12.61
CA ARG A 297 14.08 2.06 -13.58
C ARG A 297 15.15 3.07 -13.19
N ASP A 298 16.26 2.56 -12.64
CA ASP A 298 17.33 3.41 -12.10
C ASP A 298 17.88 4.38 -13.14
N GLY A 299 17.95 5.66 -12.77
CA GLY A 299 18.37 6.75 -13.65
C GLY A 299 17.30 7.27 -14.64
N GLU A 300 16.17 6.55 -14.83
CA GLU A 300 15.08 6.94 -15.73
C GLU A 300 13.85 7.44 -14.97
N THR A 301 13.26 6.58 -14.12
CA THR A 301 12.03 6.89 -13.38
C THR A 301 12.25 7.11 -11.90
N GLY A 302 13.50 7.14 -11.46
CA GLY A 302 13.95 7.36 -10.10
C GLY A 302 15.40 6.95 -9.92
N LEU A 303 15.91 7.10 -8.70
CA LEU A 303 17.25 6.65 -8.33
C LEU A 303 17.15 5.52 -7.30
N VAL A 304 17.96 4.48 -7.49
CA VAL A 304 18.03 3.35 -6.55
C VAL A 304 19.35 3.41 -5.78
N VAL A 305 19.26 3.37 -4.45
CA VAL A 305 20.42 3.41 -3.56
C VAL A 305 20.50 2.16 -2.68
N PRO A 306 21.69 1.75 -2.20
CA PRO A 306 21.80 0.68 -1.23
C PRO A 306 21.01 0.99 0.07
N PRO A 307 20.34 -0.01 0.69
CA PRO A 307 19.73 0.18 2.00
C PRO A 307 20.79 0.47 3.08
N SER A 308 20.37 1.12 4.16
CA SER A 308 21.25 1.48 5.30
C SER A 308 22.43 2.37 4.92
N ASN A 309 22.33 3.15 3.87
CA ASN A 309 23.41 3.99 3.36
C ASN A 309 22.98 5.47 3.23
N SER A 310 23.23 6.25 4.30
CA SER A 310 22.94 7.69 4.33
C SER A 310 23.77 8.49 3.34
N GLU A 311 25.00 8.05 3.03
CA GLU A 311 25.90 8.74 2.09
C GLU A 311 25.40 8.63 0.65
N ALA A 312 25.04 7.41 0.20
CA ALA A 312 24.49 7.19 -1.12
C ALA A 312 23.15 7.95 -1.29
N LEU A 313 22.31 7.97 -0.24
CA LEU A 313 21.07 8.73 -0.25
C LEU A 313 21.30 10.23 -0.36
N ALA A 314 22.26 10.78 0.42
CA ALA A 314 22.63 12.19 0.36
C ALA A 314 23.19 12.58 -1.01
N SER A 315 24.09 11.78 -1.57
CA SER A 315 24.66 12.01 -2.91
C SER A 315 23.58 12.04 -3.99
N SER A 316 22.59 11.13 -3.90
CA SER A 316 21.46 11.09 -4.82
C SER A 316 20.55 12.31 -4.67
N ILE A 317 20.30 12.79 -3.45
CA ILE A 317 19.54 14.03 -3.19
C ILE A 317 20.26 15.23 -3.82
N LEU A 318 21.57 15.40 -3.54
CA LEU A 318 22.37 16.50 -4.09
C LEU A 318 22.36 16.49 -5.62
N LYS A 319 22.51 15.31 -6.24
CA LYS A 319 22.47 15.14 -7.69
C LYS A 319 21.14 15.63 -8.31
N LEU A 320 20.00 15.37 -7.65
CA LEU A 320 18.70 15.85 -8.11
C LEU A 320 18.52 17.37 -7.88
N LEU A 321 19.09 17.90 -6.82
CA LEU A 321 19.06 19.34 -6.52
C LEU A 321 19.92 20.15 -7.50
N GLU A 322 21.03 19.60 -7.99
CA GLU A 322 21.95 20.24 -8.92
C GLU A 322 21.37 20.43 -10.33
N ASP A 323 20.47 19.53 -10.78
CA ASP A 323 19.87 19.59 -12.11
C ASP A 323 18.33 19.49 -12.06
N PRO A 324 17.65 20.62 -11.77
CA PRO A 324 16.18 20.65 -11.69
C PRO A 324 15.48 20.23 -12.98
N LEU A 325 16.06 20.47 -14.15
CA LEU A 325 15.44 20.09 -15.42
C LEU A 325 15.42 18.57 -15.61
N LYS A 326 16.56 17.93 -15.32
CA LYS A 326 16.65 16.47 -15.37
C LYS A 326 15.77 15.82 -14.28
N SER A 327 15.70 16.41 -13.10
CA SER A 327 14.86 15.93 -12.00
C SER A 327 13.37 15.99 -12.36
N ARG A 328 12.91 17.07 -13.01
CA ARG A 328 11.55 17.17 -13.55
C ARG A 328 11.29 16.12 -14.62
N ALA A 329 12.19 15.94 -15.55
CA ALA A 329 12.06 14.94 -16.61
C ALA A 329 11.96 13.50 -16.02
N MET A 330 12.73 13.21 -14.95
CA MET A 330 12.65 11.94 -14.23
C MET A 330 11.29 11.76 -13.53
N GLY A 331 10.78 12.80 -12.88
CA GLY A 331 9.45 12.80 -12.26
C GLY A 331 8.33 12.55 -13.28
N GLU A 332 8.40 13.18 -14.46
CA GLU A 332 7.46 12.96 -15.54
C GLU A 332 7.52 11.53 -16.09
N ALA A 333 8.71 10.98 -16.28
CA ALA A 333 8.89 9.60 -16.69
C ALA A 333 8.34 8.62 -15.65
N ALA A 334 8.52 8.94 -14.37
CA ALA A 334 7.96 8.18 -13.25
C ALA A 334 6.42 8.19 -13.27
N ARG A 335 5.82 9.35 -13.48
CA ARG A 335 4.37 9.50 -13.59
C ARG A 335 3.80 8.72 -14.77
N GLU A 336 4.44 8.81 -15.93
CA GLU A 336 3.97 8.08 -17.11
C GLU A 336 4.03 6.56 -16.90
N LEU A 337 5.07 6.07 -16.21
CA LEU A 337 5.15 4.67 -15.80
C LEU A 337 3.98 4.27 -14.89
N VAL A 338 3.67 5.08 -13.86
CA VAL A 338 2.55 4.82 -12.96
C VAL A 338 1.22 4.84 -13.72
N ARG A 339 1.03 5.83 -14.60
CA ARG A 339 -0.17 5.94 -15.43
C ARG A 339 -0.39 4.73 -16.33
N ARG A 340 0.66 4.10 -16.81
CA ARG A 340 0.58 2.93 -17.68
C ARG A 340 0.42 1.62 -16.92
N GLU A 341 1.11 1.45 -15.77
CA GLU A 341 1.27 0.13 -15.15
C GLU A 341 0.65 0.01 -13.75
N PHE A 342 0.46 1.14 -13.04
CA PHE A 342 0.06 1.15 -11.64
C PHE A 342 -1.18 2.00 -11.33
N ARG A 343 -2.07 2.16 -12.31
CA ARG A 343 -3.36 2.84 -12.07
C ARG A 343 -4.27 1.99 -11.22
N VAL A 344 -5.11 2.66 -10.43
CA VAL A 344 -6.12 2.01 -9.59
C VAL A 344 -7.09 1.17 -10.43
N GLU A 345 -7.49 1.65 -11.61
CA GLU A 345 -8.40 0.95 -12.51
C GLU A 345 -7.81 -0.38 -12.96
N THR A 346 -6.51 -0.41 -13.32
CA THR A 346 -5.80 -1.65 -13.72
C THR A 346 -5.74 -2.68 -12.57
N MET A 347 -5.51 -2.21 -11.34
CA MET A 347 -5.55 -3.08 -10.15
C MET A 347 -6.95 -3.66 -9.94
N VAL A 348 -7.98 -2.83 -10.04
CA VAL A 348 -9.38 -3.24 -9.83
C VAL A 348 -9.80 -4.21 -10.92
N GLU A 349 -9.55 -3.90 -12.19
CA GLU A 349 -9.89 -4.76 -13.33
C GLU A 349 -9.29 -6.16 -13.19
N LYS A 350 -7.99 -6.26 -12.91
CA LYS A 350 -7.31 -7.53 -12.68
C LYS A 350 -7.88 -8.28 -11.48
N THR A 351 -8.25 -7.57 -10.41
CA THR A 351 -8.83 -8.18 -9.22
C THR A 351 -10.23 -8.71 -9.50
N VAL A 352 -11.05 -7.96 -10.24
CA VAL A 352 -12.39 -8.38 -10.65
C VAL A 352 -12.35 -9.60 -11.58
N GLU A 353 -11.35 -9.67 -12.45
CA GLU A 353 -11.11 -10.88 -13.25
C GLU A 353 -10.87 -12.11 -12.36
N GLN A 354 -10.07 -11.97 -11.30
CA GLN A 354 -9.84 -13.05 -10.34
C GLN A 354 -11.12 -13.44 -9.58
N TYR A 355 -12.02 -12.49 -9.27
CA TYR A 355 -13.32 -12.81 -8.68
C TYR A 355 -14.15 -13.70 -9.60
N LYS A 356 -14.19 -13.38 -10.90
CA LYS A 356 -14.93 -14.17 -11.89
C LYS A 356 -14.35 -15.57 -12.05
N LEU A 357 -13.02 -15.70 -12.13
CA LEU A 357 -12.32 -16.98 -12.19
C LEU A 357 -12.57 -17.84 -10.93
N ALA A 358 -12.47 -17.25 -9.74
CA ALA A 358 -12.70 -17.94 -8.48
C ALA A 358 -14.12 -18.55 -8.38
N LEU A 359 -15.11 -17.91 -8.99
CA LEU A 359 -16.49 -18.38 -9.01
C LEU A 359 -16.77 -19.42 -10.09
N GLN A 360 -16.07 -19.38 -11.24
CA GLN A 360 -16.19 -20.39 -12.29
C GLN A 360 -15.69 -21.77 -11.82
N VAL A 361 -14.60 -21.80 -11.07
CA VAL A 361 -14.06 -23.04 -10.46
C VAL A 361 -15.04 -23.71 -9.47
N VAL A 362 -16.00 -22.95 -8.93
CA VAL A 362 -17.02 -23.48 -8.01
C VAL A 362 -18.18 -24.13 -8.77
N SER A 363 -18.42 -23.74 -10.01
CA SER A 363 -19.53 -24.24 -10.83
C SER A 363 -19.22 -25.56 -11.56
N GLU A 364 -17.98 -25.99 -11.60
CA GLU A 364 -17.62 -27.34 -12.09
C GLU A 364 -17.67 -28.34 -10.92
N PRO A 365 -18.56 -29.36 -10.97
CA PRO A 365 -18.56 -30.41 -9.96
C PRO A 365 -17.22 -31.16 -10.07
N ALA A 366 -16.57 -31.40 -8.92
CA ALA A 366 -15.40 -32.25 -8.85
C ALA A 366 -15.72 -33.56 -9.57
N ILE A 367 -15.03 -33.81 -10.69
CA ILE A 367 -15.08 -35.10 -11.37
C ILE A 367 -14.49 -36.09 -10.37
N THR A 368 -15.35 -36.97 -9.86
CA THR A 368 -15.05 -38.05 -8.92
C THR A 368 -14.05 -39.06 -9.50
#